data_e06e2304aa12730b9cfbc39603c45dc5
#
_entry.id   e06e2304aa12730b9cfbc39603c45dc5
#
_cell.length_a   1.000
_cell.length_b   1.000
_cell.length_c   1.000
_cell.angle_alpha   90.00
_cell.angle_beta   90.00
_cell.angle_gamma   90.00
#
_symmetry.space_group_name_H-M   'P 1'
#
loop_
_entity.id
_entity.type
_entity.pdbx_description
1 polymer ?
#
loop_
_entity_poly.entity_id
_entity_poly.type
_entity_poly.pdbx_seq_one_letter_code
_entity_poly.pdbx_strand_id
1 'polypeptide(L)'
;NKKNFKDFISIDKFCEIVKKIIQKNLRGIYNVSIGEKILLNDILGWLNYFNQKKIILINNRNKEDCFYLNNKKLMSKIKINNSILELKNYCLKVSKKRFS
;
A
#
# COMPACT_ATOMS: atom_id res chain seq x y z
N ASN A 1 0.94 -17.23 -3.72
CA ASN A 1 -0.38 -17.59 -3.25
C ASN A 1 -1.38 -16.49 -3.59
N LYS A 2 -2.45 -16.87 -4.28
CA LYS A 2 -3.48 -15.93 -4.73
C LYS A 2 -4.27 -15.30 -3.58
N LYS A 3 -4.27 -15.94 -2.41
CA LYS A 3 -5.01 -15.48 -1.24
C LYS A 3 -4.18 -14.64 -0.28
N ASN A 4 -2.89 -14.45 -0.56
CA ASN A 4 -2.06 -13.61 0.29
C ASN A 4 -2.48 -12.14 0.16
N PHE A 5 -2.84 -11.55 1.26
CA PHE A 5 -3.08 -10.11 1.31
C PHE A 5 -2.41 -9.53 2.55
N LYS A 6 -2.04 -8.27 2.43
CA LYS A 6 -1.45 -7.49 3.52
C LYS A 6 -1.90 -6.06 3.38
N ASP A 7 -1.52 -5.24 4.35
CA ASP A 7 -1.73 -3.80 4.26
C ASP A 7 -0.46 -3.19 3.68
N PHE A 8 -0.59 -2.50 2.57
CA PHE A 8 0.52 -1.85 1.87
C PHE A 8 0.27 -0.34 1.84
N ILE A 9 1.33 0.42 1.93
CA ILE A 9 1.26 1.87 1.79
C ILE A 9 2.48 2.33 1.01
N SER A 10 2.31 3.32 0.13
CA SER A 10 3.44 3.90 -0.59
C SER A 10 4.29 4.73 0.36
N ILE A 11 5.59 4.82 0.07
CA ILE A 11 6.49 5.66 0.88
C ILE A 11 6.06 7.12 0.80
N ASP A 12 5.57 7.57 -0.35
CA ASP A 12 5.11 8.96 -0.50
C ASP A 12 3.92 9.23 0.41
N LYS A 13 2.96 8.29 0.48
CA LYS A 13 1.79 8.44 1.36
C LYS A 13 2.21 8.37 2.83
N PHE A 14 3.12 7.47 3.17
CA PHE A 14 3.66 7.38 4.52
C PHE A 14 4.27 8.71 4.95
N CYS A 15 5.11 9.31 4.11
CA CYS A 15 5.74 10.59 4.40
C CYS A 15 4.71 11.72 4.53
N GLU A 16 3.70 11.73 3.69
CA GLU A 16 2.61 12.71 3.75
C GLU A 16 1.88 12.62 5.10
N ILE A 17 1.58 11.42 5.55
CA ILE A 17 0.91 11.18 6.83
C ILE A 17 1.80 11.64 7.99
N VAL A 18 3.09 11.28 7.98
CA VAL A 18 4.03 11.69 9.02
C VAL A 18 4.11 13.21 9.09
N LYS A 19 4.17 13.87 7.94
CA LYS A 19 4.17 15.34 7.88
C LYS A 19 2.92 15.92 8.54
N LYS A 20 1.74 15.36 8.28
CA LYS A 20 0.49 15.81 8.88
C LYS A 20 0.49 15.61 10.40
N ILE A 21 1.00 14.47 10.87
CA ILE A 21 1.10 14.18 12.30
C ILE A 21 1.97 15.25 12.98
N ILE A 22 3.09 15.58 12.39
CA ILE A 22 4.01 16.60 12.92
C ILE A 22 3.34 17.98 12.91
N GLN A 23 2.73 18.36 11.80
CA GLN A 23 2.07 19.67 11.67
C GLN A 23 0.93 19.87 12.66
N LYS A 24 0.19 18.81 12.96
CA LYS A 24 -0.92 18.85 13.92
C LYS A 24 -0.47 18.58 15.34
N ASN A 25 0.81 18.33 15.55
CA ASN A 25 1.38 18.05 16.88
C ASN A 25 0.62 16.91 17.59
N LEU A 26 0.30 15.86 16.85
CA LEU A 26 -0.39 14.70 17.41
C LEU A 26 0.55 13.87 18.26
N ARG A 27 0.01 13.29 19.33
CA ARG A 27 0.77 12.46 20.25
C ARG A 27 0.11 11.11 20.39
N GLY A 28 0.90 10.10 20.76
CA GLY A 28 0.41 8.74 20.97
C GLY A 28 0.91 7.79 19.93
N ILE A 29 0.29 6.61 19.88
CA ILE A 29 0.64 5.53 18.96
C ILE A 29 -0.44 5.42 17.90
N TYR A 30 -0.02 5.38 16.63
CA TYR A 30 -0.93 5.31 15.49
C TYR A 30 -0.48 4.21 14.52
N ASN A 31 -1.44 3.46 14.00
CA ASN A 31 -1.18 2.56 12.87
C ASN A 31 -1.20 3.38 11.58
N VAL A 32 -0.06 3.47 10.93
CA VAL A 32 0.07 4.21 9.66
C VAL A 32 -0.07 3.20 8.52
N SER A 33 -1.25 3.14 7.93
CA SER A 33 -1.60 2.14 6.94
C SER A 33 -2.78 2.62 6.10
N ILE A 34 -3.09 1.89 5.01
CA ILE A 34 -4.31 2.12 4.25
C ILE A 34 -5.54 1.59 5.01
N GLY A 35 -5.34 0.55 5.83
CA GLY A 35 -6.41 -0.03 6.63
C GLY A 35 -7.33 -0.94 5.84
N GLU A 36 -6.86 -1.49 4.71
CA GLU A 36 -7.64 -2.36 3.86
C GLU A 36 -6.80 -3.57 3.42
N LYS A 37 -7.48 -4.67 3.15
CA LYS A 37 -6.84 -5.88 2.64
C LYS A 37 -6.45 -5.66 1.18
N ILE A 38 -5.18 -5.89 0.87
CA ILE A 38 -4.65 -5.72 -0.48
C ILE A 38 -3.97 -7.01 -0.89
N LEU A 39 -4.43 -7.62 -1.99
CA LEU A 39 -3.84 -8.84 -2.47
C LEU A 39 -2.47 -8.58 -3.07
N LEU A 40 -1.50 -9.41 -2.70
CA LEU A 40 -0.15 -9.30 -3.24
C LEU A 40 -0.14 -9.38 -4.77
N ASN A 41 -0.98 -10.26 -5.34
CA ASN A 41 -1.08 -10.38 -6.79
C ASN A 41 -1.52 -9.08 -7.46
N ASP A 42 -2.38 -8.30 -6.82
CA ASP A 42 -2.80 -7.01 -7.36
C ASP A 42 -1.63 -6.03 -7.41
N ILE A 43 -0.85 -5.97 -6.33
CA ILE A 43 0.34 -5.11 -6.29
C ILE A 43 1.33 -5.51 -7.40
N LEU A 44 1.58 -6.80 -7.54
CA LEU A 44 2.49 -7.31 -8.57
C LEU A 44 1.98 -6.98 -9.97
N GLY A 45 0.66 -7.12 -10.19
CA GLY A 45 0.06 -6.77 -11.46
C GLY A 45 0.21 -5.30 -11.79
N TRP A 46 -0.01 -4.42 -10.84
CA TRP A 46 0.13 -2.97 -11.05
C TRP A 46 1.58 -2.58 -11.31
N LEU A 47 2.53 -3.14 -10.55
CA LEU A 47 3.95 -2.86 -10.74
C LEU A 47 4.49 -3.42 -12.05
N ASN A 48 3.89 -4.49 -12.57
CA ASN A 48 4.29 -5.09 -13.85
C ASN A 48 3.51 -4.55 -15.04
N TYR A 49 2.58 -3.64 -14.84
CA TYR A 49 1.63 -3.24 -15.89
C TYR A 49 2.33 -2.80 -17.18
N PHE A 50 3.37 -1.98 -17.08
CA PHE A 50 4.12 -1.48 -18.23
C PHE A 50 5.35 -2.31 -18.56
N ASN A 51 5.59 -3.41 -17.85
CA ASN A 51 6.71 -4.29 -18.10
C ASN A 51 6.37 -5.23 -19.25
N GLN A 52 7.07 -5.11 -20.38
CA GLN A 52 6.85 -5.96 -21.54
C GLN A 52 7.25 -7.41 -21.28
N LYS A 53 8.25 -7.64 -20.45
CA LYS A 53 8.66 -8.98 -20.02
C LYS A 53 8.02 -9.30 -18.68
N LYS A 54 6.75 -9.64 -18.70
CA LYS A 54 6.02 -9.92 -17.47
C LYS A 54 6.71 -10.97 -16.62
N ILE A 55 6.91 -10.63 -15.36
CA ILE A 55 7.48 -11.54 -14.38
C ILE A 55 6.34 -12.14 -13.58
N ILE A 56 6.31 -13.46 -13.48
CA ILE A 56 5.33 -14.17 -12.67
C ILE A 56 6.07 -14.74 -11.46
N LEU A 57 5.67 -14.31 -10.27
CA LEU A 57 6.20 -14.85 -9.03
C LEU A 57 5.28 -15.94 -8.53
N ILE A 58 5.84 -17.12 -8.33
CA ILE A 58 5.10 -18.26 -7.81
C ILE A 58 5.55 -18.47 -6.37
N ASN A 59 4.61 -18.40 -5.44
CA ASN A 59 4.87 -18.70 -4.05
C ASN A 59 4.41 -20.12 -3.75
N ASN A 60 5.36 -21.01 -3.54
CA ASN A 60 5.09 -22.43 -3.27
C ASN A 60 4.81 -22.69 -1.78
N ARG A 61 4.78 -21.68 -0.95
CA ARG A 61 4.49 -21.83 0.47
C ARG A 61 3.00 -22.07 0.66
N ASN A 62 2.66 -23.08 1.43
CA ASN A 62 1.28 -23.38 1.80
C ASN A 62 0.74 -22.43 2.87
N LYS A 63 1.62 -21.66 3.49
CA LYS A 63 1.26 -20.75 4.57
C LYS A 63 0.70 -19.45 4.03
N GLU A 64 -0.53 -19.13 4.42
CA GLU A 64 -1.12 -17.84 4.15
C GLU A 64 -0.79 -16.88 5.27
N ASP A 65 -0.31 -15.70 4.90
CA ASP A 65 0.03 -14.64 5.84
C ASP A 65 -0.82 -13.42 5.48
N CYS A 66 -1.96 -13.34 6.14
CA CYS A 66 -2.99 -12.35 5.79
C CYS A 66 -3.25 -11.44 6.97
N PHE A 67 -3.04 -10.12 6.78
CA PHE A 67 -3.39 -9.14 7.79
C PHE A 67 -3.60 -7.77 7.17
N TYR A 68 -4.27 -6.93 7.93
CA TYR A 68 -4.32 -5.50 7.65
C TYR A 68 -4.45 -4.77 8.99
N LEU A 69 -4.06 -3.52 9.00
CA LEU A 69 -4.03 -2.71 10.22
C LEU A 69 -5.24 -1.79 10.29
N ASN A 70 -5.78 -1.62 11.48
CA ASN A 70 -6.87 -0.68 11.70
C ASN A 70 -6.27 0.73 11.89
N ASN A 71 -6.55 1.62 10.96
CA ASN A 71 -6.05 2.99 10.99
C ASN A 71 -7.10 4.03 11.39
N LYS A 72 -8.22 3.60 11.98
CA LYS A 72 -9.32 4.52 12.31
C LYS A 72 -8.89 5.63 13.25
N LYS A 73 -8.06 5.32 14.23
CA LYS A 73 -7.56 6.32 15.18
C LYS A 73 -6.82 7.44 14.44
N LEU A 74 -5.93 7.07 13.51
CA LEU A 74 -5.17 8.03 12.71
C LEU A 74 -6.10 8.84 11.81
N MET A 75 -6.97 8.16 11.07
CA MET A 75 -7.83 8.81 10.08
C MET A 75 -8.87 9.71 10.71
N SER A 76 -9.17 9.53 11.99
CA SER A 76 -10.04 10.45 12.73
C SER A 76 -9.33 11.77 13.05
N LYS A 77 -8.01 11.82 13.00
CA LYS A 77 -7.20 12.98 13.37
C LYS A 77 -6.69 13.77 12.17
N ILE A 78 -6.57 13.14 11.01
CA ILE A 78 -6.05 13.79 9.81
C ILE A 78 -6.98 13.54 8.62
N LYS A 79 -6.98 14.50 7.68
CA LYS A 79 -7.73 14.37 6.43
C LYS A 79 -6.72 14.16 5.30
N ILE A 80 -6.70 12.95 4.75
CA ILE A 80 -5.79 12.58 3.69
C ILE A 80 -6.48 11.51 2.83
N ASN A 81 -6.28 11.61 1.52
CA ASN A 81 -6.77 10.58 0.61
C ASN A 81 -5.82 9.37 0.71
N ASN A 82 -6.28 8.32 1.38
CA ASN A 82 -5.48 7.14 1.67
C ASN A 82 -6.32 5.91 1.33
N SER A 83 -6.28 5.48 0.07
CA SER A 83 -7.14 4.43 -0.45
C SER A 83 -6.37 3.46 -1.34
N ILE A 84 -6.99 2.32 -1.64
CA ILE A 84 -6.43 1.34 -2.57
C ILE A 84 -6.24 1.98 -3.96
N LEU A 85 -7.15 2.85 -4.39
CA LEU A 85 -7.03 3.54 -5.67
C LEU A 85 -5.77 4.40 -5.72
N GLU A 86 -5.48 5.12 -4.65
CA GLU A 86 -4.24 5.90 -4.54
C GLU A 86 -3.01 5.01 -4.67
N LEU A 87 -3.02 3.87 -3.98
CA LEU A 87 -1.92 2.91 -4.05
C LEU A 87 -1.77 2.35 -5.46
N LYS A 88 -2.88 1.98 -6.11
CA LYS A 88 -2.87 1.49 -7.49
C LYS A 88 -2.25 2.51 -8.42
N ASN A 89 -2.68 3.76 -8.33
CA ASN A 89 -2.15 4.84 -9.18
C ASN A 89 -0.66 5.05 -8.95
N TYR A 90 -0.22 4.96 -7.71
CA TYR A 90 1.20 5.04 -7.38
C TYR A 90 1.99 3.90 -8.03
N CYS A 91 1.50 2.67 -7.92
CA CYS A 91 2.17 1.50 -8.51
C CYS A 91 2.24 1.60 -10.03
N LEU A 92 1.16 2.04 -10.68
CA LEU A 92 1.15 2.24 -12.12
C LEU A 92 2.13 3.32 -12.55
N LYS A 93 2.22 4.40 -11.79
CA LYS A 93 3.20 5.47 -12.05
C LYS A 93 4.63 4.96 -11.95
N VAL A 94 4.95 4.17 -10.93
CA VAL A 94 6.27 3.57 -10.74
C VAL A 94 6.57 2.63 -11.90
N SER A 95 5.62 1.79 -12.30
CA SER A 95 5.77 0.85 -13.40
C SER A 95 6.05 1.58 -14.71
N LYS A 96 5.29 2.64 -15.01
CA LYS A 96 5.48 3.44 -16.22
C LYS A 96 6.86 4.07 -16.25
N LYS A 97 7.29 4.65 -15.14
CA LYS A 97 8.60 5.29 -15.04
C LYS A 97 9.72 4.28 -15.24
N ARG A 98 9.56 3.05 -14.72
CA ARG A 98 10.59 2.03 -14.77
C ARG A 98 10.69 1.35 -16.14
N PHE A 99 9.55 1.11 -16.82
CA PHE A 99 9.49 0.22 -17.98
C PHE A 99 9.10 0.90 -19.29
N SER A 100 8.85 2.20 -19.30
CA SER A 100 8.48 2.87 -20.55
C SER A 100 9.55 3.82 -21.07
#